data_47e3affed8609ba9bb5a33827868e7af
#
_entry.id   47e3affed8609ba9bb5a33827868e7af
#
_cell.length_a   1.000
_cell.length_b   1.000
_cell.length_c   1.000
_cell.angle_alpha   90.00
_cell.angle_beta   90.00
_cell.angle_gamma   90.00
#
_symmetry.space_group_name_H-M   'P 1'
#
loop_
_entity.id
_entity.type
_entity.pdbx_description
1 polymer ?
#
loop_
_entity_poly.entity_id
_entity_poly.type
_entity_poly.pdbx_seq_one_letter_code
_entity_poly.pdbx_strand_id
1 'polypeptide(L)'
;MSSSKIVDKSCCGPGYASPSEAIKANYAKEIGLINDYFSKSKLNSEVLKVAKKIASKSNLTIKIGKQAFYKQLEMPLRKAYSYTSKMMTINMMAMDAKEGISAFLEKRKPKWKNK
;
A
#
# COMPACT_ATOMS: atom_id res chain seq x y z
N MET A 1 31.67 -5.00 1.01
CA MET A 1 30.52 -4.85 0.09
C MET A 1 29.61 -6.06 0.30
N SER A 2 28.60 -5.93 1.15
CA SER A 2 27.74 -7.05 1.53
C SER A 2 26.42 -6.93 0.73
N SER A 3 26.27 -7.78 -0.29
CA SER A 3 25.01 -7.93 -1.02
C SER A 3 24.00 -8.63 -0.12
N SER A 4 22.98 -7.91 0.34
CA SER A 4 21.83 -8.51 1.00
C SER A 4 21.04 -9.30 -0.04
N LYS A 5 21.14 -10.63 0.03
CA LYS A 5 20.31 -11.55 -0.76
C LYS A 5 18.89 -11.53 -0.17
N ILE A 6 17.94 -11.01 -0.90
CA ILE A 6 16.52 -11.09 -0.57
C ILE A 6 15.90 -12.12 -1.51
N VAL A 7 16.03 -13.38 -1.19
CA VAL A 7 15.10 -14.43 -1.63
C VAL A 7 15.20 -15.58 -0.63
N ASP A 8 14.18 -15.78 0.15
CA ASP A 8 13.97 -17.01 0.90
C ASP A 8 13.51 -18.10 -0.08
N LYS A 9 14.14 -19.27 -0.03
CA LYS A 9 13.90 -20.40 -0.93
C LYS A 9 12.55 -21.10 -0.77
N SER A 10 11.65 -20.56 0.05
CA SER A 10 10.41 -21.24 0.43
C SER A 10 9.21 -21.03 -0.50
N CYS A 11 9.33 -20.18 -1.53
CA CYS A 11 8.19 -19.79 -2.36
C CYS A 11 8.02 -20.60 -3.66
N CYS A 12 8.88 -21.60 -3.94
CA CYS A 12 8.77 -22.42 -5.16
C CYS A 12 8.32 -23.82 -4.80
N GLY A 13 7.08 -24.16 -5.17
CA GLY A 13 6.57 -25.53 -5.11
C GLY A 13 7.39 -26.53 -5.95
N PRO A 14 7.27 -27.84 -5.69
CA PRO A 14 8.07 -28.86 -6.38
C PRO A 14 7.68 -28.93 -7.85
N GLY A 15 8.56 -28.42 -8.73
CA GLY A 15 8.37 -28.62 -10.16
C GLY A 15 9.06 -27.64 -11.12
N TYR A 16 9.52 -26.48 -10.66
CA TYR A 16 10.22 -25.51 -11.50
C TYR A 16 11.50 -25.00 -10.81
N ALA A 17 12.49 -25.87 -10.75
CA ALA A 17 13.85 -25.46 -10.42
C ALA A 17 14.56 -24.97 -11.69
N SER A 18 14.21 -23.80 -12.17
CA SER A 18 15.18 -22.97 -12.87
C SER A 18 16.17 -22.47 -11.82
N PRO A 19 17.50 -22.48 -12.06
CA PRO A 19 18.45 -21.83 -11.17
C PRO A 19 18.14 -20.35 -11.19
N SER A 20 17.33 -19.88 -10.22
CA SER A 20 16.95 -18.49 -10.10
C SER A 20 18.20 -17.72 -9.73
N GLU A 21 18.81 -17.04 -10.69
CA GLU A 21 19.82 -16.03 -10.41
C GLU A 21 19.23 -15.03 -9.39
N ALA A 22 19.95 -14.86 -8.29
CA ALA A 22 19.51 -13.92 -7.23
C ALA A 22 19.40 -12.51 -7.83
N ILE A 23 18.19 -12.00 -7.93
CA ILE A 23 17.92 -10.66 -8.44
C ILE A 23 18.54 -9.63 -7.48
N LYS A 24 19.29 -8.67 -8.01
CA LYS A 24 19.84 -7.57 -7.22
C LYS A 24 18.70 -6.64 -6.77
N ALA A 25 18.81 -6.09 -5.56
CA ALA A 25 17.76 -5.25 -4.97
C ALA A 25 17.44 -3.99 -5.79
N ASN A 26 18.44 -3.37 -6.44
CA ASN A 26 18.23 -2.24 -7.33
C ASN A 26 17.37 -2.62 -8.56
N TYR A 27 17.66 -3.76 -9.18
CA TYR A 27 16.89 -4.24 -10.31
C TYR A 27 15.46 -4.65 -9.89
N ALA A 28 15.31 -5.29 -8.73
CA ALA A 28 13.99 -5.62 -8.19
C ALA A 28 13.12 -4.37 -7.96
N LYS A 29 13.71 -3.23 -7.56
CA LYS A 29 13.03 -1.94 -7.47
C LYS A 29 12.67 -1.39 -8.85
N GLU A 30 13.60 -1.44 -9.80
CA GLU A 30 13.41 -0.93 -11.17
C GLU A 30 12.24 -1.61 -11.89
N ILE A 31 12.13 -2.94 -11.75
CA ILE A 31 11.01 -3.71 -12.34
C ILE A 31 9.73 -3.68 -11.50
N GLY A 32 9.69 -2.93 -10.40
CA GLY A 32 8.51 -2.79 -9.55
C GLY A 32 8.19 -4.00 -8.65
N LEU A 33 9.13 -4.95 -8.50
CA LEU A 33 8.95 -6.11 -7.62
C LEU A 33 8.97 -5.72 -6.14
N ILE A 34 9.75 -4.71 -5.79
CA ILE A 34 9.80 -4.12 -4.44
C ILE A 34 9.65 -2.60 -4.52
N ASN A 35 9.11 -1.99 -3.48
CA ASN A 35 8.91 -0.54 -3.44
C ASN A 35 10.22 0.22 -3.24
N ASP A 36 11.09 -0.27 -2.36
CA ASP A 36 12.40 0.31 -2.09
C ASP A 36 13.36 -0.69 -1.46
N TYR A 37 14.64 -0.33 -1.34
CA TYR A 37 15.65 -1.13 -0.67
C TYR A 37 16.58 -0.23 0.14
N PHE A 38 17.04 -0.73 1.29
CA PHE A 38 17.88 0.02 2.23
C PHE A 38 19.00 -0.88 2.75
N SER A 39 20.06 -0.26 3.29
CA SER A 39 21.07 -1.01 4.04
C SER A 39 20.45 -1.64 5.29
N LYS A 40 21.01 -2.77 5.74
CA LYS A 40 20.51 -3.50 6.92
C LYS A 40 20.37 -2.60 8.15
N SER A 41 21.30 -1.66 8.36
CA SER A 41 21.27 -0.70 9.47
C SER A 41 20.13 0.31 9.41
N LYS A 42 19.66 0.67 8.20
CA LYS A 42 18.61 1.67 7.99
C LYS A 42 17.23 1.06 7.75
N LEU A 43 17.15 -0.23 7.44
CA LEU A 43 15.92 -0.89 7.04
C LEU A 43 14.78 -0.67 8.05
N ASN A 44 15.02 -0.97 9.33
CA ASN A 44 13.97 -0.86 10.36
C ASN A 44 13.49 0.59 10.53
N SER A 45 14.38 1.57 10.50
CA SER A 45 14.02 2.98 10.63
C SER A 45 13.17 3.46 9.45
N GLU A 46 13.52 3.07 8.22
CA GLU A 46 12.77 3.47 7.02
C GLU A 46 11.41 2.76 6.93
N VAL A 47 11.34 1.47 7.28
CA VAL A 47 10.05 0.75 7.38
C VAL A 47 9.13 1.41 8.41
N LEU A 48 9.66 1.77 9.58
CA LEU A 48 8.86 2.48 10.60
C LEU A 48 8.39 3.86 10.14
N LYS A 49 9.17 4.60 9.37
CA LYS A 49 8.73 5.87 8.78
C LYS A 49 7.54 5.67 7.84
N VAL A 50 7.62 4.68 6.95
CA VAL A 50 6.52 4.37 6.03
C VAL A 50 5.28 3.91 6.80
N ALA A 51 5.44 3.02 7.78
CA ALA A 51 4.34 2.54 8.62
C ALA A 51 3.65 3.69 9.38
N LYS A 52 4.42 4.59 9.99
CA LYS A 52 3.88 5.79 10.67
C LYS A 52 3.15 6.72 9.70
N LYS A 53 3.67 6.89 8.47
CA LYS A 53 3.00 7.69 7.43
C LYS A 53 1.63 7.10 7.05
N ILE A 54 1.53 5.78 6.94
CA ILE A 54 0.26 5.09 6.67
C ILE A 54 -0.67 5.22 7.88
N ALA A 55 -0.17 4.96 9.09
CA ALA A 55 -0.94 5.05 10.33
C ALA A 55 -1.44 6.47 10.65
N SER A 56 -0.82 7.50 10.07
CA SER A 56 -1.28 8.90 10.21
C SER A 56 -2.50 9.25 9.36
N LYS A 57 -3.02 8.33 8.58
CA LYS A 57 -4.21 8.52 7.74
C LYS A 57 -5.44 7.93 8.42
N SER A 58 -6.64 8.34 7.97
CA SER A 58 -7.89 7.75 8.43
C SER A 58 -7.91 6.23 8.17
N ASN A 59 -8.05 5.44 9.23
CA ASN A 59 -8.16 3.98 9.12
C ASN A 59 -9.42 3.57 8.36
N LEU A 60 -10.52 4.32 8.53
CA LEU A 60 -11.76 4.08 7.81
C LEU A 60 -11.55 4.20 6.30
N THR A 61 -10.95 5.30 5.86
CA THR A 61 -10.68 5.55 4.43
C THR A 61 -9.75 4.50 3.84
N ILE A 62 -8.68 4.12 4.56
CA ILE A 62 -7.77 3.05 4.11
C ILE A 62 -8.51 1.72 4.00
N LYS A 63 -9.35 1.37 4.98
CA LYS A 63 -10.13 0.12 4.98
C LYS A 63 -11.09 0.06 3.80
N ILE A 64 -11.87 1.13 3.58
CA ILE A 64 -12.81 1.22 2.44
C ILE A 64 -12.07 1.11 1.12
N GLY A 65 -10.97 1.87 0.96
CA GLY A 65 -10.16 1.88 -0.25
C GLY A 65 -9.56 0.51 -0.56
N LYS A 66 -8.98 -0.18 0.43
CA LYS A 66 -8.42 -1.53 0.22
C LYS A 66 -9.51 -2.54 -0.16
N GLN A 67 -10.63 -2.54 0.53
CA GLN A 67 -11.75 -3.43 0.22
C GLN A 67 -12.29 -3.18 -1.20
N ALA A 68 -12.44 -1.91 -1.57
CA ALA A 68 -12.91 -1.53 -2.89
C ALA A 68 -11.91 -1.96 -3.98
N PHE A 69 -10.61 -1.76 -3.75
CA PHE A 69 -9.56 -2.15 -4.69
C PHE A 69 -9.60 -3.64 -5.01
N TYR A 70 -9.53 -4.50 -3.99
CA TYR A 70 -9.51 -5.95 -4.23
C TYR A 70 -10.83 -6.46 -4.83
N LYS A 71 -11.97 -5.93 -4.40
CA LYS A 71 -13.27 -6.40 -4.89
C LYS A 71 -13.53 -6.01 -6.35
N GLN A 72 -13.03 -4.84 -6.79
CA GLN A 72 -13.22 -4.41 -8.18
C GLN A 72 -12.38 -5.19 -9.20
N LEU A 73 -11.24 -5.77 -8.78
CA LEU A 73 -10.31 -6.48 -9.69
C LEU A 73 -10.99 -7.63 -10.45
N GLU A 74 -11.99 -8.26 -9.85
CA GLU A 74 -12.72 -9.38 -10.43
C GLU A 74 -14.00 -8.96 -11.17
N MET A 75 -14.24 -7.63 -11.29
CA MET A 75 -15.46 -7.12 -11.89
C MET A 75 -15.24 -6.70 -13.35
N PRO A 76 -16.23 -6.91 -14.25
CA PRO A 76 -16.25 -6.24 -15.53
C PRO A 76 -16.22 -4.72 -15.35
N LEU A 77 -15.53 -4.01 -16.25
CA LEU A 77 -15.22 -2.58 -16.14
C LEU A 77 -16.43 -1.72 -15.73
N ARG A 78 -17.57 -1.90 -16.38
CA ARG A 78 -18.82 -1.15 -16.08
C ARG A 78 -19.30 -1.37 -14.64
N LYS A 79 -19.23 -2.62 -14.15
CA LYS A 79 -19.60 -2.96 -12.77
C LYS A 79 -18.60 -2.40 -11.77
N ALA A 80 -17.30 -2.44 -12.09
CA ALA A 80 -16.23 -1.87 -11.28
C ALA A 80 -16.45 -0.36 -11.07
N TYR A 81 -16.74 0.40 -12.12
CA TYR A 81 -17.05 1.84 -12.01
C TYR A 81 -18.28 2.11 -11.13
N SER A 82 -19.38 1.39 -11.35
CA SER A 82 -20.59 1.55 -10.54
C SER A 82 -20.33 1.23 -9.06
N TYR A 83 -19.56 0.18 -8.79
CA TYR A 83 -19.21 -0.22 -7.43
C TYR A 83 -18.28 0.79 -6.75
N THR A 84 -17.21 1.19 -7.41
CA THR A 84 -16.24 2.13 -6.84
C THR A 84 -16.84 3.53 -6.63
N SER A 85 -17.74 3.96 -7.51
CA SER A 85 -18.51 5.20 -7.32
C SER A 85 -19.35 5.16 -6.03
N LYS A 86 -20.02 4.05 -5.74
CA LYS A 86 -20.77 3.88 -4.46
C LYS A 86 -19.83 3.91 -3.25
N MET A 87 -18.66 3.25 -3.34
CA MET A 87 -17.66 3.26 -2.27
C MET A 87 -17.10 4.66 -2.03
N MET A 88 -16.85 5.42 -3.09
CA MET A 88 -16.44 6.82 -2.98
C MET A 88 -17.50 7.67 -2.28
N THR A 89 -18.78 7.53 -2.67
CA THR A 89 -19.89 8.25 -2.02
C THR A 89 -19.94 7.94 -0.51
N ILE A 90 -19.86 6.66 -0.14
CA ILE A 90 -19.84 6.26 1.28
C ILE A 90 -18.67 6.90 2.01
N ASN A 91 -17.47 6.86 1.41
CA ASN A 91 -16.29 7.48 2.02
C ASN A 91 -16.42 8.99 2.17
N MET A 92 -17.02 9.69 1.19
CA MET A 92 -17.22 11.14 1.23
C MET A 92 -18.27 11.57 2.27
N MET A 93 -19.19 10.69 2.63
CA MET A 93 -20.19 10.96 3.69
C MET A 93 -19.62 10.75 5.10
N ALA A 94 -18.48 10.10 5.24
CA ALA A 94 -17.83 9.89 6.52
C ALA A 94 -17.38 11.20 7.19
N MET A 95 -17.37 11.21 8.51
CA MET A 95 -16.89 12.37 9.29
C MET A 95 -15.42 12.69 9.00
N ASP A 96 -14.62 11.67 8.77
CA ASP A 96 -13.19 11.82 8.44
C ASP A 96 -12.98 12.51 7.08
N ALA A 97 -13.89 12.32 6.12
CA ALA A 97 -13.81 13.04 4.85
C ALA A 97 -14.03 14.56 5.05
N LYS A 98 -15.04 14.92 5.85
CA LYS A 98 -15.30 16.34 6.21
C LYS A 98 -14.12 16.93 6.96
N GLU A 99 -13.59 16.21 7.94
CA GLU A 99 -12.40 16.64 8.69
C GLU A 99 -11.19 16.82 7.78
N GLY A 100 -10.96 15.88 6.84
CA GLY A 100 -9.87 15.98 5.87
C GLY A 100 -9.95 17.22 4.99
N ILE A 101 -11.16 17.54 4.51
CA ILE A 101 -11.41 18.74 3.69
C ILE A 101 -11.21 20.01 4.52
N SER A 102 -11.80 20.10 5.72
CA SER A 102 -11.60 21.25 6.62
C SER A 102 -10.14 21.46 6.96
N ALA A 103 -9.44 20.40 7.36
CA ALA A 103 -8.03 20.47 7.70
C ALA A 103 -7.16 20.92 6.52
N PHE A 104 -7.50 20.50 5.30
CA PHE A 104 -6.82 20.96 4.09
C PHE A 104 -7.04 22.44 3.82
N LEU A 105 -8.28 22.93 3.91
CA LEU A 105 -8.61 24.35 3.73
C LEU A 105 -7.96 25.23 4.78
N GLU A 106 -7.95 24.78 6.04
CA GLU A 106 -7.38 25.49 7.18
C GLU A 106 -5.85 25.30 7.31
N LYS A 107 -5.23 24.53 6.40
CA LYS A 107 -3.78 24.20 6.39
C LYS A 107 -3.27 23.63 7.72
N ARG A 108 -4.08 22.83 8.41
CA ARG A 108 -3.76 22.15 9.66
C ARG A 108 -3.68 20.63 9.49
N LYS A 109 -3.16 19.96 10.50
CA LYS A 109 -3.19 18.48 10.53
C LYS A 109 -4.61 18.00 10.86
N PRO A 110 -5.13 16.99 10.12
CA PRO A 110 -6.44 16.42 10.40
C PRO A 110 -6.43 15.59 11.69
N LYS A 111 -7.59 15.55 12.36
CA LYS A 111 -7.83 14.75 13.56
C LYS A 111 -8.85 13.67 13.23
N TRP A 112 -8.36 12.50 12.85
CA TRP A 112 -9.22 11.40 12.42
C TRP A 112 -10.02 10.80 13.55
N LYS A 113 -11.31 10.58 13.33
CA LYS A 113 -12.25 9.94 14.27
C LYS A 113 -12.56 8.50 13.88
N ASN A 114 -12.17 8.09 12.67
CA ASN A 114 -12.44 6.76 12.08
C ASN A 114 -13.96 6.45 11.96
N LYS A 115 -14.75 7.46 11.68
CA LYS A 115 -16.22 7.39 11.56
C LYS A 115 -16.72 8.08 10.30
#